data_9d005b66e2b94bf02286a9ebf78dde67
#
_entry.id   9d005b66e2b94bf02286a9ebf78dde67
#
_cell.length_a   1.000
_cell.length_b   1.000
_cell.length_c   1.000
_cell.angle_alpha   90.00
_cell.angle_beta   90.00
_cell.angle_gamma   90.00
#
_symmetry.space_group_name_H-M   'P 1'
#
loop_
_entity.id
_entity.type
_entity.pdbx_description
1 polymer ?
#
loop_
_entity_poly.entity_id
_entity_poly.type
_entity_poly.pdbx_seq_one_letter_code
_entity_poly.pdbx_strand_id
1 'polypeptide(L)'
;MALLHIPLNQIEEQHILELIATRAPETNIIEYKRETYGHSLRDDLEFLADVSSLANTSGGDLIIGFAATQGIPEETVPFTGDFDAEINRLEGRARAGLQPRISLESRAVAVQGGHILILRVARSYNPPHRIIRENSNRFWARSTAGKYEPNVDQLRELFTLAPRIADQTREFRTTRLIRIASGDAPVTLMHKDVLVLHVVPFSAFDRDAPLPMAELERDYMSFHPIGSRQSQALKINFDGFLAMSNGDRAANVERAYVQLFRGGIVEAVDGLYARASGEPLIPVVQVERNIAGHAMRLMRDLAAIGIEPPYAVLASLLTAEKARFNFAHPGDGAWYDRMGSYTDRPQYAFGEVIFDSAPANVQGCAQRMRPLLDQLAQSGGMAESVSFRSDGTFVTGR
;
A
#
# COMPACT_ATOMS: atom_id res chain seq x y z
N MET A 1 2.73 -25.41 -3.36
CA MET A 1 2.35 -24.15 -2.63
C MET A 1 3.26 -23.04 -3.17
N ALA A 2 2.77 -21.87 -3.49
CA ALA A 2 3.64 -20.80 -4.00
C ALA A 2 4.39 -20.14 -2.83
N LEU A 3 5.68 -19.80 -3.01
CA LEU A 3 6.47 -19.12 -1.96
C LEU A 3 6.00 -17.67 -1.68
N LEU A 4 5.19 -17.09 -2.56
CA LEU A 4 4.71 -15.70 -2.43
C LEU A 4 3.92 -15.40 -1.15
N HIS A 5 3.34 -16.42 -0.50
CA HIS A 5 2.64 -16.25 0.79
C HIS A 5 3.59 -16.16 1.98
N ILE A 6 4.88 -16.47 1.77
CA ILE A 6 5.90 -16.44 2.82
C ILE A 6 6.73 -15.18 2.62
N PRO A 7 6.86 -14.30 3.64
CA PRO A 7 7.77 -13.17 3.56
C PRO A 7 9.17 -13.65 3.14
N LEU A 8 9.78 -12.96 2.18
CA LEU A 8 11.03 -13.41 1.57
C LEU A 8 12.12 -13.72 2.62
N ASN A 9 12.18 -12.92 3.69
CA ASN A 9 13.12 -13.10 4.79
C ASN A 9 12.82 -14.31 5.71
N GLN A 10 11.67 -14.96 5.55
CA GLN A 10 11.28 -16.16 6.31
C GLN A 10 11.38 -17.45 5.49
N ILE A 11 11.75 -17.37 4.21
CA ILE A 11 11.93 -18.57 3.40
C ILE A 11 13.19 -19.31 3.87
N GLU A 12 13.05 -20.56 4.21
CA GLU A 12 14.10 -21.47 4.69
C GLU A 12 14.21 -22.71 3.79
N GLU A 13 15.25 -23.55 3.98
CA GLU A 13 15.50 -24.76 3.22
C GLU A 13 14.27 -25.69 3.13
N GLN A 14 13.50 -25.82 4.22
CA GLN A 14 12.28 -26.64 4.24
C GLN A 14 11.27 -26.23 3.18
N HIS A 15 11.10 -24.92 2.95
CA HIS A 15 10.18 -24.40 1.93
C HIS A 15 10.68 -24.69 0.50
N ILE A 16 12.00 -24.70 0.32
CA ILE A 16 12.64 -25.09 -0.94
C ILE A 16 12.42 -26.57 -1.24
N LEU A 17 12.65 -27.43 -0.24
CA LEU A 17 12.43 -28.87 -0.39
C LEU A 17 10.97 -29.22 -0.59
N GLU A 18 10.04 -28.46 -0.01
CA GLU A 18 8.60 -28.64 -0.22
C GLU A 18 8.18 -28.43 -1.68
N LEU A 19 8.82 -27.50 -2.41
CA LEU A 19 8.55 -27.30 -3.84
C LEU A 19 8.83 -28.55 -4.65
N ILE A 20 9.92 -29.27 -4.33
CA ILE A 20 10.27 -30.55 -4.97
C ILE A 20 9.30 -31.65 -4.53
N ALA A 21 9.07 -31.77 -3.22
CA ALA A 21 8.20 -32.82 -2.66
C ALA A 21 6.76 -32.74 -3.19
N THR A 22 6.24 -31.52 -3.38
CA THR A 22 4.90 -31.29 -3.93
C THR A 22 4.89 -31.21 -5.45
N ARG A 23 6.07 -31.33 -6.11
CA ARG A 23 6.23 -31.19 -7.58
C ARG A 23 5.58 -29.89 -8.08
N ALA A 24 5.78 -28.77 -7.37
CA ALA A 24 5.16 -27.48 -7.66
C ALA A 24 5.57 -26.99 -9.07
N PRO A 25 4.66 -26.96 -10.07
CA PRO A 25 5.05 -26.63 -11.43
C PRO A 25 5.35 -25.14 -11.59
N GLU A 26 6.11 -24.78 -12.62
CA GLU A 26 6.18 -23.41 -13.12
C GLU A 26 4.77 -22.88 -13.40
N THR A 27 4.57 -21.63 -13.09
CA THR A 27 3.30 -20.93 -13.29
C THR A 27 3.55 -19.50 -13.78
N ASN A 28 2.49 -18.70 -13.87
CA ASN A 28 2.65 -17.27 -14.12
C ASN A 28 3.37 -16.50 -13.00
N ILE A 29 3.57 -17.12 -11.82
CA ILE A 29 4.21 -16.52 -10.63
C ILE A 29 5.45 -17.25 -10.13
N ILE A 30 5.86 -18.34 -10.78
CA ILE A 30 7.09 -19.07 -10.45
C ILE A 30 7.82 -19.45 -11.73
N GLU A 31 9.13 -19.15 -11.75
CA GLU A 31 10.08 -19.59 -12.79
C GLU A 31 11.26 -20.27 -12.13
N TYR A 32 11.62 -21.46 -12.61
CA TYR A 32 12.82 -22.19 -12.18
C TYR A 32 13.94 -22.03 -13.18
N LYS A 33 15.17 -21.87 -12.69
CA LYS A 33 16.40 -21.89 -13.48
C LYS A 33 17.39 -22.83 -12.83
N ARG A 34 18.02 -23.68 -13.65
CA ARG A 34 19.05 -24.60 -13.19
C ARG A 34 20.29 -23.85 -12.70
N GLU A 35 20.73 -22.90 -13.50
CA GLU A 35 21.93 -22.10 -13.27
C GLU A 35 21.60 -20.61 -13.39
N THR A 36 22.48 -19.78 -12.86
CA THR A 36 22.35 -18.33 -13.02
C THR A 36 22.60 -17.91 -14.47
N TYR A 37 22.20 -16.70 -14.81
CA TYR A 37 22.38 -16.17 -16.16
C TYR A 37 23.85 -15.82 -16.45
N GLY A 38 24.38 -16.27 -17.59
CA GLY A 38 25.72 -15.98 -18.05
C GLY A 38 25.98 -14.48 -18.31
N HIS A 39 27.09 -14.20 -19.00
CA HIS A 39 27.52 -12.82 -19.29
C HIS A 39 27.28 -12.41 -20.75
N SER A 40 26.68 -13.27 -21.58
CA SER A 40 26.37 -12.93 -22.97
C SER A 40 25.18 -11.97 -23.07
N LEU A 41 25.08 -11.26 -24.18
CA LEU A 41 23.89 -10.44 -24.47
C LEU A 41 22.59 -11.27 -24.47
N ARG A 42 22.66 -12.51 -24.92
CA ARG A 42 21.53 -13.45 -24.93
C ARG A 42 21.07 -13.72 -23.51
N ASP A 43 21.98 -13.96 -22.57
CA ASP A 43 21.67 -14.20 -21.15
C ASP A 43 21.08 -12.94 -20.50
N ASP A 44 21.61 -11.75 -20.86
CA ASP A 44 21.06 -10.47 -20.41
C ASP A 44 19.59 -10.29 -20.85
N LEU A 45 19.32 -10.51 -22.14
CA LEU A 45 17.97 -10.36 -22.69
C LEU A 45 17.02 -11.42 -22.12
N GLU A 46 17.47 -12.64 -21.87
CA GLU A 46 16.66 -13.69 -21.26
C GLU A 46 16.30 -13.34 -19.82
N PHE A 47 17.27 -12.92 -19.00
CA PHE A 47 17.05 -12.45 -17.65
C PHE A 47 16.04 -11.28 -17.59
N LEU A 48 16.24 -10.27 -18.42
CA LEU A 48 15.36 -9.10 -18.48
C LEU A 48 13.95 -9.47 -18.94
N ALA A 49 13.82 -10.44 -19.85
CA ALA A 49 12.52 -10.95 -20.27
C ALA A 49 11.80 -11.71 -19.14
N ASP A 50 12.52 -12.54 -18.37
CA ASP A 50 11.93 -13.25 -17.24
C ASP A 50 11.45 -12.27 -16.17
N VAL A 51 12.29 -11.31 -15.74
CA VAL A 51 11.96 -10.33 -14.72
C VAL A 51 10.83 -9.41 -15.18
N SER A 52 10.90 -8.85 -16.41
CA SER A 52 9.86 -7.95 -16.90
C SER A 52 8.53 -8.67 -17.14
N SER A 53 8.53 -9.93 -17.55
CA SER A 53 7.30 -10.70 -17.74
C SER A 53 6.56 -10.94 -16.42
N LEU A 54 7.28 -11.21 -15.34
CA LEU A 54 6.72 -11.31 -14.01
C LEU A 54 6.11 -9.97 -13.54
N ALA A 55 6.87 -8.88 -13.65
CA ALA A 55 6.40 -7.55 -13.26
C ALA A 55 5.17 -7.09 -14.05
N ASN A 56 5.14 -7.34 -15.37
CA ASN A 56 4.04 -6.95 -16.25
C ASN A 56 2.78 -7.81 -16.08
N THR A 57 2.85 -8.88 -15.28
CA THR A 57 1.71 -9.80 -15.11
C THR A 57 1.26 -9.82 -13.64
N SER A 58 1.72 -10.79 -12.88
CA SER A 58 1.24 -11.05 -11.51
C SER A 58 2.31 -10.87 -10.44
N GLY A 59 3.53 -10.46 -10.83
CA GLY A 59 4.69 -10.63 -9.98
C GLY A 59 5.09 -12.10 -9.90
N GLY A 60 6.04 -12.43 -9.01
CA GLY A 60 6.44 -13.82 -8.81
C GLY A 60 7.87 -14.00 -8.35
N ASP A 61 8.25 -15.26 -8.19
CA ASP A 61 9.57 -15.67 -7.76
C ASP A 61 10.32 -16.31 -8.95
N LEU A 62 11.49 -15.76 -9.26
CA LEU A 62 12.49 -16.37 -10.12
C LEU A 62 13.48 -17.11 -9.21
N ILE A 63 13.46 -18.45 -9.28
CA ILE A 63 14.21 -19.32 -8.37
C ILE A 63 15.35 -19.99 -9.15
N ILE A 64 16.58 -19.68 -8.77
CA ILE A 64 17.80 -20.19 -9.40
C ILE A 64 18.41 -21.26 -8.52
N GLY A 65 18.76 -22.40 -9.13
CA GLY A 65 19.32 -23.57 -8.45
C GLY A 65 18.37 -24.77 -8.46
N PHE A 66 17.47 -24.87 -9.44
CA PHE A 66 16.57 -26.01 -9.61
C PHE A 66 16.71 -26.65 -10.98
N ALA A 67 16.96 -27.96 -11.03
CA ALA A 67 16.71 -28.73 -12.24
C ALA A 67 15.21 -29.02 -12.33
N ALA A 68 14.61 -28.55 -13.43
CA ALA A 68 13.19 -28.78 -13.72
C ALA A 68 13.02 -29.44 -15.08
N THR A 69 12.14 -30.42 -15.16
CA THR A 69 11.74 -31.07 -16.41
C THR A 69 10.28 -30.68 -16.70
N GLN A 70 10.05 -30.09 -17.86
CA GLN A 70 8.71 -29.57 -18.24
C GLN A 70 8.12 -28.64 -17.18
N GLY A 71 8.97 -27.78 -16.58
CA GLY A 71 8.56 -26.85 -15.54
C GLY A 71 8.28 -27.47 -14.16
N ILE A 72 8.57 -28.75 -13.95
CA ILE A 72 8.41 -29.43 -12.66
C ILE A 72 9.78 -29.61 -12.02
N PRO A 73 10.02 -29.07 -10.79
CA PRO A 73 11.30 -29.21 -10.11
C PRO A 73 11.53 -30.65 -9.66
N GLU A 74 12.73 -31.17 -9.93
CA GLU A 74 13.11 -32.54 -9.61
C GLU A 74 14.20 -32.60 -8.53
N GLU A 75 15.19 -31.69 -8.61
CA GLU A 75 16.30 -31.64 -7.66
C GLU A 75 16.83 -30.23 -7.52
N THR A 76 17.53 -29.97 -6.42
CA THR A 76 18.30 -28.74 -6.23
C THR A 76 19.67 -28.84 -6.93
N VAL A 77 20.09 -27.76 -7.58
CA VAL A 77 21.43 -27.56 -8.14
C VAL A 77 22.00 -26.26 -7.54
N PRO A 78 22.47 -26.33 -6.27
CA PRO A 78 22.79 -25.14 -5.52
C PRO A 78 23.89 -24.30 -6.13
N PHE A 79 23.76 -22.99 -6.07
CA PHE A 79 24.81 -22.05 -6.44
C PHE A 79 25.94 -22.08 -5.41
N THR A 80 27.18 -22.29 -5.90
CA THR A 80 28.36 -22.44 -5.04
C THR A 80 29.31 -21.24 -5.06
N GLY A 81 28.98 -20.19 -5.86
CA GLY A 81 29.76 -18.96 -5.96
C GLY A 81 29.45 -17.95 -4.85
N ASP A 82 30.00 -16.75 -4.99
CA ASP A 82 29.67 -15.61 -4.17
C ASP A 82 28.24 -15.13 -4.50
N PHE A 83 27.29 -15.50 -3.64
CA PHE A 83 25.87 -15.20 -3.87
C PHE A 83 25.55 -13.71 -3.72
N ASP A 84 26.28 -12.97 -2.88
CA ASP A 84 26.07 -11.53 -2.71
C ASP A 84 26.51 -10.77 -3.98
N ALA A 85 27.69 -11.15 -4.53
CA ALA A 85 28.16 -10.59 -5.78
C ALA A 85 27.21 -10.90 -6.94
N GLU A 86 26.67 -12.14 -6.99
CA GLU A 86 25.75 -12.55 -8.03
C GLU A 86 24.40 -11.84 -7.96
N ILE A 87 23.80 -11.73 -6.80
CA ILE A 87 22.56 -10.99 -6.56
C ILE A 87 22.74 -9.52 -6.98
N ASN A 88 23.81 -8.87 -6.52
CA ASN A 88 24.11 -7.48 -6.88
C ASN A 88 24.26 -7.30 -8.40
N ARG A 89 24.86 -8.28 -9.08
CA ARG A 89 25.01 -8.29 -10.54
C ARG A 89 23.66 -8.35 -11.25
N LEU A 90 22.77 -9.25 -10.83
CA LEU A 90 21.43 -9.41 -11.40
C LEU A 90 20.54 -8.19 -11.14
N GLU A 91 20.55 -7.66 -9.93
CA GLU A 91 19.85 -6.42 -9.60
C GLU A 91 20.34 -5.22 -10.42
N GLY A 92 21.65 -5.11 -10.59
CA GLY A 92 22.28 -4.11 -11.45
C GLY A 92 21.82 -4.20 -12.90
N ARG A 93 21.70 -5.42 -13.44
CA ARG A 93 21.18 -5.68 -14.79
C ARG A 93 19.72 -5.26 -14.92
N ALA A 94 18.85 -5.65 -13.99
CA ALA A 94 17.43 -5.26 -13.99
C ALA A 94 17.29 -3.75 -13.96
N ARG A 95 18.05 -3.06 -13.07
CA ARG A 95 18.03 -1.61 -12.93
C ARG A 95 18.48 -0.88 -14.20
N ALA A 96 19.47 -1.40 -14.91
CA ALA A 96 20.02 -0.79 -16.12
C ALA A 96 19.28 -1.18 -17.41
N GLY A 97 18.60 -2.34 -17.42
CA GLY A 97 18.02 -2.93 -18.62
C GLY A 97 16.52 -2.76 -18.79
N LEU A 98 15.80 -2.25 -17.78
CA LEU A 98 14.33 -2.14 -17.79
C LEU A 98 13.83 -0.71 -17.56
N GLN A 99 12.77 -0.36 -18.28
CA GLN A 99 12.12 0.94 -18.17
C GLN A 99 10.57 0.80 -18.27
N PRO A 100 9.81 1.36 -17.31
CA PRO A 100 10.22 1.89 -16.01
C PRO A 100 11.05 0.90 -15.18
N ARG A 101 11.68 1.37 -14.10
CA ARG A 101 12.42 0.48 -13.17
C ARG A 101 11.45 -0.42 -12.42
N ILE A 102 11.90 -1.62 -12.10
CA ILE A 102 11.15 -2.63 -11.35
C ILE A 102 11.71 -2.69 -9.92
N SER A 103 10.83 -2.91 -8.95
CA SER A 103 11.23 -3.31 -7.60
C SER A 103 11.57 -4.81 -7.63
N LEU A 104 12.74 -5.16 -7.14
CA LEU A 104 13.25 -6.51 -7.03
C LEU A 104 13.78 -6.71 -5.62
N GLU A 105 13.33 -7.77 -4.96
CA GLU A 105 13.87 -8.22 -3.68
C GLU A 105 14.56 -9.55 -3.89
N SER A 106 15.64 -9.81 -3.15
CA SER A 106 16.45 -10.99 -3.34
C SER A 106 16.81 -11.66 -2.03
N ARG A 107 16.97 -12.98 -2.06
CA ARG A 107 17.43 -13.79 -0.94
C ARG A 107 18.23 -14.98 -1.44
N ALA A 108 19.33 -15.28 -0.74
CA ALA A 108 20.02 -16.55 -0.82
C ALA A 108 19.57 -17.44 0.34
N VAL A 109 19.05 -18.62 0.03
CA VAL A 109 18.64 -19.63 1.03
C VAL A 109 19.70 -20.71 1.03
N ALA A 110 20.35 -20.90 2.20
CA ALA A 110 21.35 -21.97 2.37
C ALA A 110 20.65 -23.34 2.30
N VAL A 111 21.22 -24.24 1.49
CA VAL A 111 20.80 -25.63 1.35
C VAL A 111 22.03 -26.52 1.31
N GLN A 112 21.84 -27.84 1.38
CA GLN A 112 22.99 -28.76 1.25
C GLN A 112 23.72 -28.54 -0.07
N GLY A 113 25.00 -28.19 -0.02
CA GLY A 113 25.88 -28.00 -1.18
C GLY A 113 25.98 -26.57 -1.70
N GLY A 114 25.31 -25.58 -1.10
CA GLY A 114 25.39 -24.17 -1.50
C GLY A 114 24.14 -23.35 -1.19
N HIS A 115 23.69 -22.54 -2.14
CA HIS A 115 22.55 -21.65 -1.97
C HIS A 115 21.56 -21.74 -3.13
N ILE A 116 20.27 -21.60 -2.81
CA ILE A 116 19.22 -21.31 -3.80
C ILE A 116 19.00 -19.80 -3.79
N LEU A 117 19.07 -19.17 -4.97
CA LEU A 117 18.86 -17.73 -5.10
C LEU A 117 17.41 -17.47 -5.51
N ILE A 118 16.71 -16.65 -4.74
CA ILE A 118 15.34 -16.24 -5.01
C ILE A 118 15.36 -14.76 -5.36
N LEU A 119 14.82 -14.42 -6.53
CA LEU A 119 14.57 -13.05 -6.95
C LEU A 119 13.05 -12.84 -6.99
N ARG A 120 12.51 -12.13 -6.01
CA ARG A 120 11.08 -11.80 -5.92
C ARG A 120 10.81 -10.52 -6.68
N VAL A 121 9.99 -10.62 -7.69
CA VAL A 121 9.54 -9.53 -8.52
C VAL A 121 8.13 -9.14 -8.08
N ALA A 122 7.95 -7.95 -7.54
CA ALA A 122 6.62 -7.44 -7.24
C ALA A 122 5.82 -7.23 -8.53
N ARG A 123 4.50 -7.50 -8.48
CA ARG A 123 3.61 -7.07 -9.57
C ARG A 123 3.69 -5.56 -9.73
N SER A 124 3.84 -5.10 -10.96
CA SER A 124 3.87 -3.67 -11.24
C SER A 124 2.47 -3.11 -11.42
N TYR A 125 2.24 -1.96 -10.81
CA TYR A 125 1.07 -1.12 -11.05
C TYR A 125 1.37 0.07 -11.97
N ASN A 126 2.58 0.10 -12.54
CA ASN A 126 2.99 1.05 -13.58
C ASN A 126 3.61 0.31 -14.78
N PRO A 127 2.95 -0.75 -15.31
CA PRO A 127 3.40 -1.46 -16.49
C PRO A 127 3.11 -0.62 -17.75
N PRO A 128 3.60 -1.04 -18.92
CA PRO A 128 4.51 -2.15 -19.14
C PRO A 128 5.99 -1.75 -18.99
N HIS A 129 6.77 -2.65 -18.43
CA HIS A 129 8.23 -2.54 -18.41
C HIS A 129 8.82 -3.09 -19.69
N ARG A 130 9.55 -2.26 -20.42
CA ARG A 130 10.24 -2.66 -21.65
C ARG A 130 11.71 -2.94 -21.39
N ILE A 131 12.29 -3.81 -22.19
CA ILE A 131 13.73 -4.02 -22.26
C ILE A 131 14.35 -2.89 -23.08
N ILE A 132 15.36 -2.19 -22.51
CA ILE A 132 16.07 -1.09 -23.17
C ILE A 132 17.54 -1.45 -23.51
N ARG A 133 17.88 -2.75 -23.47
CA ARG A 133 19.22 -3.25 -23.74
C ARG A 133 19.44 -3.45 -25.25
N GLU A 134 20.59 -2.96 -25.80
CA GLU A 134 20.99 -3.14 -27.18
C GLU A 134 19.90 -2.81 -28.22
N ASN A 135 19.24 -1.66 -28.04
CA ASN A 135 18.13 -1.23 -28.88
C ASN A 135 16.91 -2.17 -28.90
N SER A 136 16.86 -3.16 -28.00
CA SER A 136 15.63 -3.92 -27.79
C SER A 136 14.54 -2.98 -27.25
N ASN A 137 13.35 -3.05 -27.80
CA ASN A 137 12.18 -2.32 -27.33
C ASN A 137 11.03 -3.30 -27.03
N ARG A 138 11.39 -4.52 -26.62
CA ARG A 138 10.42 -5.59 -26.39
C ARG A 138 9.77 -5.48 -25.04
N PHE A 139 8.49 -5.84 -25.02
CA PHE A 139 7.68 -6.05 -23.81
C PHE A 139 7.43 -7.53 -23.67
N TRP A 140 7.48 -8.02 -22.43
CA TRP A 140 7.18 -9.41 -22.11
C TRP A 140 6.07 -9.48 -21.07
N ALA A 141 5.16 -10.40 -21.27
CA ALA A 141 4.13 -10.80 -20.32
C ALA A 141 4.22 -12.31 -20.09
N ARG A 142 3.42 -12.82 -19.16
CA ARG A 142 3.48 -14.21 -18.76
C ARG A 142 2.09 -14.84 -18.71
N SER A 143 2.01 -16.11 -19.07
CA SER A 143 0.84 -16.96 -18.86
C SER A 143 1.26 -18.25 -18.18
N THR A 144 0.33 -19.15 -17.92
CA THR A 144 0.64 -20.51 -17.45
C THR A 144 1.48 -21.34 -18.43
N ALA A 145 1.55 -20.92 -19.70
CA ALA A 145 2.37 -21.57 -20.74
C ALA A 145 3.77 -20.94 -20.87
N GLY A 146 4.13 -19.98 -20.03
CA GLY A 146 5.41 -19.27 -20.04
C GLY A 146 5.31 -17.82 -20.50
N LYS A 147 6.47 -17.20 -20.77
CA LYS A 147 6.56 -15.81 -21.22
C LYS A 147 6.21 -15.67 -22.72
N TYR A 148 5.59 -14.55 -23.07
CA TYR A 148 5.20 -14.21 -24.45
C TYR A 148 5.29 -12.70 -24.69
N GLU A 149 5.35 -12.29 -25.94
CA GLU A 149 5.27 -10.88 -26.33
C GLU A 149 3.78 -10.48 -26.43
N PRO A 150 3.32 -9.51 -25.61
CA PRO A 150 1.93 -9.08 -25.63
C PRO A 150 1.56 -8.41 -26.95
N ASN A 151 0.35 -8.65 -27.41
CA ASN A 151 -0.22 -7.99 -28.60
C ASN A 151 -0.59 -6.52 -28.27
N VAL A 152 -1.04 -5.77 -29.31
CA VAL A 152 -1.33 -4.33 -29.18
C VAL A 152 -2.45 -4.06 -28.17
N ASP A 153 -3.48 -4.92 -28.08
CA ASP A 153 -4.59 -4.71 -27.14
C ASP A 153 -4.14 -4.96 -25.70
N GLN A 154 -3.36 -6.01 -25.47
CA GLN A 154 -2.75 -6.28 -24.18
C GLN A 154 -1.77 -5.18 -23.74
N LEU A 155 -0.98 -4.63 -24.67
CA LEU A 155 -0.14 -3.46 -24.38
C LEU A 155 -0.97 -2.24 -24.00
N ARG A 156 -2.11 -1.99 -24.68
CA ARG A 156 -3.02 -0.89 -24.34
C ARG A 156 -3.57 -1.05 -22.91
N GLU A 157 -3.97 -2.25 -22.53
CA GLU A 157 -4.42 -2.54 -21.15
C GLU A 157 -3.32 -2.26 -20.13
N LEU A 158 -2.09 -2.71 -20.38
CA LEU A 158 -0.96 -2.45 -19.51
C LEU A 158 -0.66 -0.95 -19.39
N PHE A 159 -0.60 -0.21 -20.48
CA PHE A 159 -0.34 1.24 -20.47
C PHE A 159 -1.44 2.04 -19.76
N THR A 160 -2.67 1.55 -19.72
CA THR A 160 -3.80 2.24 -19.09
C THR A 160 -4.05 1.83 -17.65
N LEU A 161 -3.31 0.86 -17.12
CA LEU A 161 -3.53 0.34 -15.75
C LEU A 161 -3.36 1.42 -14.69
N ALA A 162 -2.22 2.13 -14.68
CA ALA A 162 -1.93 3.13 -13.67
C ALA A 162 -2.93 4.32 -13.69
N PRO A 163 -3.25 4.94 -14.85
CA PRO A 163 -4.31 5.95 -14.91
C PRO A 163 -5.66 5.43 -14.44
N ARG A 164 -6.06 4.21 -14.81
CA ARG A 164 -7.32 3.60 -14.40
C ARG A 164 -7.40 3.44 -12.88
N ILE A 165 -6.34 2.96 -12.24
CA ILE A 165 -6.28 2.83 -10.77
C ILE A 165 -6.41 4.20 -10.09
N ALA A 166 -5.72 5.22 -10.61
CA ALA A 166 -5.81 6.58 -10.08
C ALA A 166 -7.24 7.14 -10.19
N ASP A 167 -7.90 6.95 -11.34
CA ASP A 167 -9.27 7.40 -11.55
C ASP A 167 -10.26 6.64 -10.64
N GLN A 168 -10.16 5.31 -10.52
CA GLN A 168 -10.98 4.51 -9.62
C GLN A 168 -10.78 4.91 -8.15
N THR A 169 -9.55 5.23 -7.76
CA THR A 169 -9.23 5.73 -6.40
C THR A 169 -9.94 7.06 -6.12
N ARG A 170 -9.92 7.99 -7.06
CA ARG A 170 -10.59 9.30 -6.92
C ARG A 170 -12.10 9.18 -6.95
N GLU A 171 -12.64 8.32 -7.81
CA GLU A 171 -14.07 8.01 -7.88
C GLU A 171 -14.57 7.38 -6.59
N PHE A 172 -13.84 6.40 -6.04
CA PHE A 172 -14.14 5.81 -4.74
C PHE A 172 -14.21 6.89 -3.66
N ARG A 173 -13.16 7.72 -3.51
CA ARG A 173 -13.14 8.83 -2.55
C ARG A 173 -14.37 9.73 -2.71
N THR A 174 -14.64 10.18 -3.93
CA THR A 174 -15.74 11.10 -4.22
C THR A 174 -17.09 10.51 -3.83
N THR A 175 -17.33 9.27 -4.21
CA THR A 175 -18.56 8.54 -3.85
C THR A 175 -18.71 8.39 -2.36
N ARG A 176 -17.63 8.03 -1.64
CA ARG A 176 -17.67 7.88 -0.17
C ARG A 176 -17.95 9.22 0.53
N LEU A 177 -17.30 10.31 0.12
CA LEU A 177 -17.51 11.63 0.69
C LEU A 177 -18.96 12.10 0.52
N ILE A 178 -19.58 11.87 -0.64
CA ILE A 178 -20.99 12.17 -0.88
C ILE A 178 -21.90 11.38 0.07
N ARG A 179 -21.67 10.06 0.22
CA ARG A 179 -22.44 9.19 1.11
C ARG A 179 -22.33 9.63 2.57
N ILE A 180 -21.10 9.91 3.05
CA ILE A 180 -20.87 10.38 4.43
C ILE A 180 -21.56 11.72 4.66
N ALA A 181 -21.42 12.67 3.75
CA ALA A 181 -22.05 14.00 3.85
C ALA A 181 -23.59 13.94 3.86
N SER A 182 -24.18 12.98 3.11
CA SER A 182 -25.63 12.76 3.09
C SER A 182 -26.16 11.94 4.29
N GLY A 183 -25.28 11.49 5.21
CA GLY A 183 -25.66 10.66 6.35
C GLY A 183 -25.77 9.16 6.03
N ASP A 184 -25.36 8.72 4.84
CA ASP A 184 -25.31 7.31 4.43
C ASP A 184 -23.93 6.69 4.74
N ALA A 185 -23.45 6.89 5.97
CA ALA A 185 -22.28 6.23 6.53
C ALA A 185 -22.69 4.89 7.19
N PRO A 186 -21.74 3.94 7.40
CA PRO A 186 -22.07 2.65 8.04
C PRO A 186 -22.52 2.77 9.50
N VAL A 187 -22.36 3.97 10.08
CA VAL A 187 -22.84 4.35 11.44
C VAL A 187 -23.40 5.76 11.39
N THR A 188 -24.30 6.07 12.33
CA THR A 188 -24.70 7.46 12.57
C THR A 188 -23.57 8.18 13.30
N LEU A 189 -23.02 9.22 12.69
CA LEU A 189 -21.92 9.99 13.28
C LEU A 189 -22.47 11.05 14.26
N MET A 190 -21.80 11.15 15.41
CA MET A 190 -22.11 12.15 16.44
C MET A 190 -21.87 13.58 15.94
N HIS A 191 -20.88 13.77 15.08
CA HIS A 191 -20.50 15.05 14.52
C HIS A 191 -20.57 15.01 13.01
N LYS A 192 -21.01 16.11 12.40
CA LYS A 192 -21.07 16.25 10.94
C LYS A 192 -19.79 16.82 10.34
N ASP A 193 -18.97 17.48 11.19
CA ASP A 193 -17.62 17.88 10.81
C ASP A 193 -16.70 16.68 11.03
N VAL A 194 -16.10 16.15 9.97
CA VAL A 194 -15.35 14.91 10.03
C VAL A 194 -14.05 14.96 9.23
N LEU A 195 -13.03 14.29 9.77
CA LEU A 195 -11.87 13.85 9.03
C LEU A 195 -12.19 12.49 8.39
N VAL A 196 -11.93 12.37 7.09
CA VAL A 196 -12.03 11.10 6.35
C VAL A 196 -10.65 10.75 5.82
N LEU A 197 -10.16 9.58 6.18
CA LEU A 197 -8.88 9.03 5.71
C LEU A 197 -9.15 7.74 4.94
N HIS A 198 -8.67 7.67 3.71
CA HIS A 198 -8.69 6.44 2.92
C HIS A 198 -7.28 5.92 2.72
N VAL A 199 -7.11 4.61 2.88
CA VAL A 199 -5.94 3.87 2.43
C VAL A 199 -6.42 2.87 1.39
N VAL A 200 -6.01 3.09 0.14
CA VAL A 200 -6.46 2.36 -1.03
C VAL A 200 -5.31 1.55 -1.60
N PRO A 201 -5.25 0.23 -1.34
CA PRO A 201 -4.31 -0.65 -2.02
C PRO A 201 -4.61 -0.68 -3.51
N PHE A 202 -3.58 -0.62 -4.36
CA PHE A 202 -3.79 -0.72 -5.80
C PHE A 202 -4.39 -2.07 -6.21
N SER A 203 -4.08 -3.13 -5.44
CA SER A 203 -4.68 -4.46 -5.61
C SER A 203 -6.18 -4.51 -5.36
N ALA A 204 -6.78 -3.49 -4.72
CA ALA A 204 -8.20 -3.47 -4.41
C ALA A 204 -9.10 -3.46 -5.65
N PHE A 205 -8.60 -2.91 -6.77
CA PHE A 205 -9.34 -2.82 -8.04
C PHE A 205 -9.11 -4.00 -8.98
N ASP A 206 -8.33 -4.99 -8.55
CA ASP A 206 -7.85 -6.07 -9.39
C ASP A 206 -7.91 -7.44 -8.67
N ARG A 207 -8.56 -7.45 -7.52
CA ARG A 207 -8.70 -8.64 -6.69
C ARG A 207 -9.86 -9.49 -7.17
N ASP A 208 -9.55 -10.71 -7.62
CA ASP A 208 -10.55 -11.66 -8.13
C ASP A 208 -11.48 -12.21 -7.03
N ALA A 209 -10.99 -12.24 -5.77
CA ALA A 209 -11.77 -12.75 -4.65
C ALA A 209 -11.83 -11.74 -3.48
N PRO A 210 -12.98 -11.60 -2.82
CA PRO A 210 -13.09 -10.76 -1.63
C PRO A 210 -12.24 -11.32 -0.48
N LEU A 211 -11.92 -10.45 0.48
CA LEU A 211 -11.22 -10.85 1.69
C LEU A 211 -12.02 -11.89 2.50
N PRO A 212 -11.35 -12.87 3.13
CA PRO A 212 -11.99 -13.90 3.95
C PRO A 212 -12.43 -13.32 5.30
N MET A 213 -13.61 -12.67 5.37
CA MET A 213 -14.09 -11.94 6.55
C MET A 213 -14.15 -12.79 7.82
N ALA A 214 -14.43 -14.10 7.71
CA ALA A 214 -14.50 -15.00 8.87
C ALA A 214 -13.11 -15.26 9.51
N GLU A 215 -12.05 -15.21 8.74
CA GLU A 215 -10.69 -15.31 9.24
C GLU A 215 -10.27 -13.98 9.89
N LEU A 216 -10.64 -12.88 9.25
CA LEU A 216 -10.40 -11.54 9.75
C LEU A 216 -11.08 -11.31 11.10
N GLU A 217 -12.27 -11.82 11.34
CA GLU A 217 -12.99 -11.67 12.61
C GLU A 217 -12.26 -12.33 13.78
N ARG A 218 -11.58 -13.46 13.55
CA ARG A 218 -10.84 -14.19 14.60
C ARG A 218 -9.54 -13.53 15.01
N ASP A 219 -8.85 -12.89 14.06
CA ASP A 219 -7.47 -12.45 14.24
C ASP A 219 -7.35 -10.91 14.34
N TYR A 220 -8.46 -10.15 14.14
CA TYR A 220 -8.35 -8.71 13.89
C TYR A 220 -8.97 -7.80 14.94
N MET A 221 -8.18 -7.54 15.92
CA MET A 221 -8.33 -6.44 16.88
C MET A 221 -7.54 -5.17 16.48
N SER A 222 -6.94 -5.11 15.26
CA SER A 222 -5.95 -4.10 14.90
C SER A 222 -6.52 -2.83 14.26
N PHE A 223 -7.64 -2.95 13.53
CA PHE A 223 -8.28 -1.78 12.89
C PHE A 223 -9.01 -0.94 13.92
N HIS A 224 -8.30 0.01 14.53
CA HIS A 224 -8.87 0.90 15.53
C HIS A 224 -9.29 2.23 14.92
N PRO A 225 -10.44 2.80 15.32
CA PRO A 225 -10.85 4.14 14.92
C PRO A 225 -9.83 5.21 15.32
N ILE A 226 -9.78 6.30 14.56
CA ILE A 226 -8.90 7.45 14.82
C ILE A 226 -9.10 7.94 16.24
N GLY A 227 -8.00 8.23 16.94
CA GLY A 227 -8.03 8.72 18.32
C GLY A 227 -8.39 7.67 19.38
N SER A 228 -8.61 6.42 18.98
CA SER A 228 -8.89 5.30 19.91
C SER A 228 -7.71 4.33 19.96
N ARG A 229 -7.47 3.76 21.16
CA ARG A 229 -6.48 2.69 21.36
C ARG A 229 -7.08 1.30 21.21
N GLN A 230 -8.40 1.19 21.25
CA GLN A 230 -9.15 -0.05 21.13
C GLN A 230 -10.47 0.24 20.42
N SER A 231 -10.96 -0.73 19.66
CA SER A 231 -12.32 -0.71 19.13
C SER A 231 -13.29 -1.11 20.23
N GLN A 232 -14.41 -0.41 20.32
CA GLN A 232 -15.45 -0.68 21.33
C GLN A 232 -16.49 -1.69 20.85
N ALA A 233 -16.71 -1.73 19.54
CA ALA A 233 -17.54 -2.71 18.89
C ALA A 233 -16.99 -3.04 17.50
N LEU A 234 -17.12 -4.31 17.14
CA LEU A 234 -16.70 -4.87 15.86
C LEU A 234 -17.92 -5.57 15.24
N LYS A 235 -18.14 -5.40 13.96
CA LYS A 235 -19.14 -6.18 13.23
C LYS A 235 -18.77 -6.35 11.76
N ILE A 236 -19.22 -7.44 11.17
CA ILE A 236 -19.23 -7.62 9.73
C ILE A 236 -20.53 -7.00 9.19
N ASN A 237 -20.43 -6.22 8.12
CA ASN A 237 -21.55 -5.65 7.38
C ASN A 237 -21.50 -6.05 5.91
N PHE A 238 -22.43 -5.53 5.10
CA PHE A 238 -22.46 -5.80 3.66
C PHE A 238 -21.14 -5.40 2.97
N ASP A 239 -20.56 -4.27 3.36
CA ASP A 239 -19.35 -3.71 2.75
C ASP A 239 -18.06 -4.41 3.23
N GLY A 240 -18.06 -5.07 4.41
CA GLY A 240 -16.91 -5.75 4.96
C GLY A 240 -16.84 -5.73 6.48
N PHE A 241 -15.68 -5.40 7.05
CA PHE A 241 -15.43 -5.37 8.49
C PHE A 241 -15.47 -3.94 9.00
N LEU A 242 -16.28 -3.69 10.04
CA LEU A 242 -16.48 -2.38 10.64
C LEU A 242 -16.06 -2.39 12.10
N ALA A 243 -15.18 -1.46 12.47
CA ALA A 243 -14.76 -1.18 13.83
C ALA A 243 -15.27 0.22 14.25
N MET A 244 -15.82 0.33 15.43
CA MET A 244 -16.44 1.55 15.93
C MET A 244 -15.78 2.01 17.24
N SER A 245 -15.76 3.33 17.45
CA SER A 245 -15.32 3.93 18.71
C SER A 245 -16.46 4.10 19.69
N ASN A 246 -16.12 4.61 20.89
CA ASN A 246 -17.11 5.07 21.86
C ASN A 246 -17.89 6.26 21.30
N GLY A 247 -19.18 6.05 21.08
CA GLY A 247 -20.18 7.06 20.89
C GLY A 247 -21.15 7.13 22.06
N ASP A 248 -22.29 7.73 21.85
CA ASP A 248 -23.43 7.66 22.77
C ASP A 248 -24.28 6.45 22.42
N ARG A 249 -24.17 5.38 23.23
CA ARG A 249 -24.96 4.16 23.04
C ARG A 249 -26.45 4.37 23.16
N ALA A 250 -26.87 5.31 24.00
CA ALA A 250 -28.30 5.61 24.19
C ALA A 250 -28.86 6.31 22.93
N ALA A 251 -28.08 7.18 22.30
CA ALA A 251 -28.44 7.84 21.05
C ALA A 251 -28.10 7.01 19.80
N ASN A 252 -27.44 5.87 19.94
CA ASN A 252 -26.94 5.03 18.83
C ASN A 252 -26.12 5.84 17.81
N VAL A 253 -25.20 6.67 18.30
CA VAL A 253 -24.29 7.48 17.50
C VAL A 253 -22.85 7.16 17.87
N GLU A 254 -21.96 7.19 16.87
CA GLU A 254 -20.55 6.91 17.03
C GLU A 254 -19.70 8.15 16.77
N ARG A 255 -18.58 8.29 17.49
CA ARG A 255 -17.65 9.38 17.23
C ARG A 255 -16.81 9.10 15.98
N ALA A 256 -16.34 7.87 15.84
CA ALA A 256 -15.42 7.47 14.77
C ALA A 256 -15.66 6.01 14.37
N TYR A 257 -15.25 5.66 13.16
CA TYR A 257 -15.25 4.28 12.68
C TYR A 257 -14.09 4.00 11.73
N VAL A 258 -13.80 2.71 11.54
CA VAL A 258 -12.97 2.20 10.45
C VAL A 258 -13.76 1.12 9.73
N GLN A 259 -13.90 1.25 8.42
CA GLN A 259 -14.47 0.25 7.52
C GLN A 259 -13.36 -0.34 6.66
N LEU A 260 -13.08 -1.64 6.80
CA LEU A 260 -12.31 -2.41 5.85
C LEU A 260 -13.27 -3.00 4.83
N PHE A 261 -13.20 -2.53 3.59
CA PHE A 261 -14.03 -3.04 2.50
C PHE A 261 -13.54 -4.40 2.00
N ARG A 262 -14.43 -5.17 1.40
CA ARG A 262 -14.14 -6.54 0.90
C ARG A 262 -13.02 -6.59 -0.12
N GLY A 263 -12.77 -5.51 -0.86
CA GLY A 263 -11.64 -5.37 -1.78
C GLY A 263 -10.31 -5.01 -1.11
N GLY A 264 -10.32 -4.70 0.19
CA GLY A 264 -9.11 -4.31 0.93
C GLY A 264 -8.91 -2.80 1.10
N ILE A 265 -9.80 -1.97 0.58
CA ILE A 265 -9.76 -0.52 0.86
C ILE A 265 -10.14 -0.28 2.32
N VAL A 266 -9.46 0.65 2.96
CA VAL A 266 -9.79 1.10 4.32
C VAL A 266 -10.26 2.54 4.29
N GLU A 267 -11.40 2.79 4.95
CA GLU A 267 -11.94 4.11 5.25
C GLU A 267 -11.96 4.30 6.76
N ALA A 268 -11.32 5.36 7.25
CA ALA A 268 -11.36 5.76 8.64
C ALA A 268 -11.98 7.16 8.76
N VAL A 269 -13.00 7.29 9.59
CA VAL A 269 -13.71 8.55 9.79
C VAL A 269 -13.68 8.92 11.28
N ASP A 270 -13.36 10.17 11.57
CA ASP A 270 -13.31 10.72 12.94
C ASP A 270 -14.09 12.02 13.00
N GLY A 271 -15.08 12.09 13.90
CA GLY A 271 -15.82 13.30 14.18
C GLY A 271 -14.92 14.37 14.81
N LEU A 272 -14.81 15.49 14.15
CA LEU A 272 -14.08 16.64 14.66
C LEU A 272 -14.94 17.39 15.67
N TYR A 273 -14.56 17.30 16.93
CA TYR A 273 -15.19 18.06 18.00
C TYR A 273 -14.18 18.98 18.64
N ALA A 274 -14.14 20.21 18.17
CA ALA A 274 -13.46 21.29 18.85
C ALA A 274 -14.32 22.54 18.73
N ARG A 275 -14.58 23.20 19.85
CA ARG A 275 -15.30 24.48 19.90
C ARG A 275 -14.57 25.44 20.80
N ALA A 276 -14.50 26.71 20.40
CA ALA A 276 -14.06 27.78 21.25
C ALA A 276 -15.12 28.86 21.28
N SER A 277 -15.61 29.22 22.47
CA SER A 277 -16.71 30.21 22.66
C SER A 277 -17.97 29.88 21.84
N GLY A 278 -18.27 28.56 21.63
CA GLY A 278 -19.40 28.09 20.83
C GLY A 278 -19.13 27.96 19.31
N GLU A 279 -18.01 28.48 18.82
CA GLU A 279 -17.62 28.43 17.41
C GLU A 279 -16.95 27.09 17.05
N PRO A 280 -17.35 26.44 15.93
CA PRO A 280 -16.69 25.23 15.45
C PRO A 280 -15.23 25.50 15.05
N LEU A 281 -14.32 24.62 15.47
CA LEU A 281 -12.91 24.69 15.15
C LEU A 281 -12.41 23.44 14.44
N ILE A 282 -11.45 23.61 13.52
CA ILE A 282 -10.65 22.54 12.96
C ILE A 282 -9.26 22.59 13.62
N PRO A 283 -8.94 21.67 14.54
CA PRO A 283 -7.66 21.65 15.25
C PRO A 283 -6.58 21.05 14.34
N VAL A 284 -5.96 21.88 13.49
CA VAL A 284 -5.08 21.46 12.39
C VAL A 284 -3.95 20.54 12.87
N VAL A 285 -3.25 20.90 13.94
CA VAL A 285 -2.13 20.09 14.47
C VAL A 285 -2.58 18.69 14.89
N GLN A 286 -3.78 18.60 15.50
CA GLN A 286 -4.34 17.29 15.89
C GLN A 286 -4.77 16.48 14.66
N VAL A 287 -5.38 17.14 13.68
CA VAL A 287 -5.77 16.51 12.40
C VAL A 287 -4.54 15.98 11.66
N GLU A 288 -3.48 16.76 11.55
CA GLU A 288 -2.21 16.34 10.91
C GLU A 288 -1.60 15.11 11.61
N ARG A 289 -1.59 15.10 12.95
CA ARG A 289 -1.12 13.95 13.75
C ARG A 289 -1.97 12.71 13.54
N ASN A 290 -3.30 12.90 13.51
CA ASN A 290 -4.24 11.82 13.26
C ASN A 290 -4.03 11.24 11.85
N ILE A 291 -3.87 12.08 10.83
CA ILE A 291 -3.61 11.64 9.45
C ILE A 291 -2.31 10.82 9.39
N ALA A 292 -1.17 11.37 9.83
CA ALA A 292 0.11 10.69 9.70
C ALA A 292 0.20 9.40 10.53
N GLY A 293 -0.24 9.46 11.80
CA GLY A 293 -0.17 8.32 12.71
C GLY A 293 -1.13 7.21 12.33
N HIS A 294 -2.33 7.57 11.88
CA HIS A 294 -3.36 6.58 11.54
C HIS A 294 -3.12 5.95 10.17
N ALA A 295 -2.71 6.74 9.16
CA ALA A 295 -2.31 6.21 7.86
C ALA A 295 -1.20 5.17 7.98
N MET A 296 -0.15 5.46 8.76
CA MET A 296 0.93 4.50 9.04
C MET A 296 0.40 3.21 9.65
N ARG A 297 -0.49 3.32 10.65
CA ARG A 297 -1.09 2.14 11.31
C ARG A 297 -1.89 1.31 10.32
N LEU A 298 -2.81 1.94 9.57
CA LEU A 298 -3.65 1.24 8.60
C LEU A 298 -2.85 0.53 7.52
N MET A 299 -1.78 1.14 7.00
CA MET A 299 -0.89 0.49 6.02
C MET A 299 -0.19 -0.73 6.62
N ARG A 300 0.23 -0.66 7.89
CA ARG A 300 0.82 -1.80 8.61
C ARG A 300 -0.21 -2.91 8.84
N ASP A 301 -1.42 -2.55 9.24
CA ASP A 301 -2.50 -3.50 9.48
C ASP A 301 -2.91 -4.21 8.17
N LEU A 302 -2.95 -3.49 7.04
CA LEU A 302 -3.16 -4.08 5.71
C LEU A 302 -2.04 -5.06 5.33
N ALA A 303 -0.78 -4.68 5.53
CA ALA A 303 0.35 -5.56 5.25
C ALA A 303 0.31 -6.84 6.12
N ALA A 304 -0.11 -6.72 7.38
CA ALA A 304 -0.26 -7.87 8.29
C ALA A 304 -1.31 -8.88 7.82
N ILE A 305 -2.29 -8.46 7.01
CA ILE A 305 -3.30 -9.34 6.39
C ILE A 305 -2.96 -9.72 4.94
N GLY A 306 -1.71 -9.52 4.53
CA GLY A 306 -1.25 -9.89 3.20
C GLY A 306 -1.73 -8.97 2.07
N ILE A 307 -2.16 -7.75 2.39
CA ILE A 307 -2.47 -6.73 1.40
C ILE A 307 -1.25 -5.82 1.28
N GLU A 308 -0.45 -6.10 0.27
CA GLU A 308 0.84 -5.44 0.05
C GLU A 308 0.68 -4.07 -0.67
N PRO A 309 1.66 -3.16 -0.51
CA PRO A 309 1.70 -1.91 -1.26
C PRO A 309 1.81 -2.17 -2.79
N PRO A 310 1.60 -1.15 -3.64
CA PRO A 310 1.45 0.27 -3.32
C PRO A 310 0.09 0.65 -2.74
N TYR A 311 0.11 1.66 -1.85
CA TYR A 311 -1.12 2.24 -1.30
C TYR A 311 -1.26 3.70 -1.73
N ALA A 312 -2.46 4.12 -2.14
CA ALA A 312 -2.83 5.53 -2.19
C ALA A 312 -3.43 5.94 -0.84
N VAL A 313 -2.87 6.97 -0.22
CA VAL A 313 -3.41 7.57 1.00
C VAL A 313 -4.04 8.90 0.65
N LEU A 314 -5.32 9.07 1.03
CA LEU A 314 -6.10 10.25 0.76
C LEU A 314 -6.72 10.74 2.08
N ALA A 315 -6.60 12.04 2.34
CA ALA A 315 -7.31 12.67 3.43
C ALA A 315 -8.30 13.69 2.89
N SER A 316 -9.41 13.85 3.61
CA SER A 316 -10.46 14.81 3.28
C SER A 316 -11.08 15.35 4.56
N LEU A 317 -11.57 16.60 4.52
CA LEU A 317 -12.40 17.18 5.56
C LEU A 317 -13.79 17.44 4.99
N LEU A 318 -14.81 17.09 5.75
CA LEU A 318 -16.19 17.52 5.53
C LEU A 318 -16.59 18.45 6.66
N THR A 319 -17.20 19.58 6.35
CA THR A 319 -17.65 20.58 7.31
C THR A 319 -19.11 20.92 7.04
N ALA A 320 -19.98 20.72 8.02
CA ALA A 320 -21.40 21.03 7.91
C ALA A 320 -21.70 22.50 8.20
N GLU A 321 -20.87 23.10 9.05
CA GLU A 321 -20.98 24.50 9.45
C GLU A 321 -19.67 25.24 9.10
N LYS A 322 -19.75 26.56 9.05
CA LYS A 322 -18.55 27.39 8.89
C LYS A 322 -17.68 27.24 10.13
N ALA A 323 -16.53 26.61 9.99
CA ALA A 323 -15.58 26.36 11.07
C ALA A 323 -14.31 27.19 10.87
N ARG A 324 -13.56 27.43 11.95
CA ARG A 324 -12.30 28.18 11.90
C ARG A 324 -11.12 27.25 12.09
N PHE A 325 -10.11 27.38 11.24
CA PHE A 325 -8.86 26.64 11.42
C PHE A 325 -8.11 27.12 12.65
N ASN A 326 -7.62 26.19 13.47
CA ASN A 326 -6.84 26.48 14.66
C ASN A 326 -5.49 25.74 14.59
N PHE A 327 -4.42 26.48 14.72
CA PHE A 327 -3.02 26.00 14.60
C PHE A 327 -2.31 25.90 15.97
N ALA A 328 -3.03 26.00 17.08
CA ALA A 328 -2.45 25.84 18.40
C ALA A 328 -2.02 24.39 18.63
N HIS A 329 -0.84 24.22 19.24
CA HIS A 329 -0.42 22.90 19.69
C HIS A 329 -1.23 22.50 20.94
N PRO A 330 -1.62 21.20 21.07
CA PRO A 330 -2.22 20.70 22.30
C PRO A 330 -1.27 20.93 23.48
N GLY A 331 -1.75 21.63 24.51
CA GLY A 331 -0.96 21.98 25.69
C GLY A 331 -0.40 23.43 25.70
N ASP A 332 -0.44 24.15 24.60
CA ASP A 332 -0.18 25.58 24.59
C ASP A 332 -1.39 26.27 25.28
N GLY A 333 -1.14 27.00 26.35
CA GLY A 333 -2.20 27.70 27.11
C GLY A 333 -2.95 28.79 26.33
N ALA A 334 -2.55 29.06 25.11
CA ALA A 334 -3.04 30.13 24.24
C ALA A 334 -3.75 29.55 22.99
N TRP A 335 -4.85 28.83 23.19
CA TRP A 335 -5.67 28.30 22.09
C TRP A 335 -6.16 29.36 21.10
N TYR A 336 -6.27 30.62 21.55
CA TYR A 336 -6.80 31.72 20.75
C TYR A 336 -5.75 32.45 19.89
N ASP A 337 -4.47 32.26 20.16
CA ASP A 337 -3.40 33.07 19.54
C ASP A 337 -2.98 32.58 18.13
N ARG A 338 -3.46 31.42 17.70
CA ARG A 338 -3.11 30.82 16.40
C ARG A 338 -4.33 30.47 15.54
N MET A 339 -5.27 31.40 15.47
CA MET A 339 -6.47 31.24 14.64
C MET A 339 -6.16 31.56 13.18
N GLY A 340 -6.48 30.64 12.28
CA GLY A 340 -6.45 30.83 10.85
C GLY A 340 -7.74 31.38 10.25
N SER A 341 -7.92 31.20 8.97
CA SER A 341 -9.13 31.57 8.24
C SER A 341 -10.30 30.66 8.56
N TYR A 342 -11.49 31.08 8.13
CA TYR A 342 -12.67 30.23 8.15
C TYR A 342 -12.69 29.29 6.94
N THR A 343 -13.37 28.17 7.06
CA THR A 343 -13.67 27.29 5.93
C THR A 343 -14.44 28.06 4.86
N ASP A 344 -14.01 27.90 3.60
CA ASP A 344 -14.60 28.54 2.41
C ASP A 344 -15.46 27.56 1.58
N ARG A 345 -15.48 26.30 1.96
CA ARG A 345 -16.22 25.22 1.30
C ARG A 345 -16.58 24.10 2.27
N PRO A 346 -17.62 23.31 1.95
CA PRO A 346 -18.05 22.21 2.83
C PRO A 346 -17.16 20.97 2.71
N GLN A 347 -16.31 20.87 1.68
CA GLN A 347 -15.49 19.71 1.44
C GLN A 347 -14.08 20.11 0.98
N TYR A 348 -13.08 19.52 1.62
CA TYR A 348 -11.67 19.62 1.26
C TYR A 348 -11.17 18.21 0.91
N ALA A 349 -10.84 17.97 -0.33
CA ALA A 349 -10.21 16.73 -0.80
C ALA A 349 -8.74 17.03 -1.11
N PHE A 350 -7.84 16.66 -0.19
CA PHE A 350 -6.41 16.90 -0.34
C PHE A 350 -5.78 15.99 -1.39
N GLY A 351 -4.58 16.34 -1.85
CA GLY A 351 -3.82 15.53 -2.80
C GLY A 351 -3.59 14.11 -2.32
N GLU A 352 -3.48 13.19 -3.25
CA GLU A 352 -3.15 11.79 -2.96
C GLU A 352 -1.64 11.61 -2.75
N VAL A 353 -1.25 10.70 -1.83
CA VAL A 353 0.13 10.33 -1.58
C VAL A 353 0.29 8.83 -1.78
N ILE A 354 1.22 8.46 -2.65
CA ILE A 354 1.48 7.05 -2.95
C ILE A 354 2.62 6.54 -2.06
N PHE A 355 2.41 5.37 -1.47
CA PHE A 355 3.39 4.64 -0.68
C PHE A 355 3.71 3.32 -1.39
N ASP A 356 4.93 3.21 -1.90
CA ASP A 356 5.44 1.98 -2.53
C ASP A 356 5.87 0.93 -1.48
N SER A 357 5.96 1.34 -0.22
CA SER A 357 6.22 0.47 0.93
C SER A 357 5.56 1.06 2.18
N ALA A 358 5.19 0.21 3.13
CA ALA A 358 4.67 0.68 4.42
C ALA A 358 5.78 1.44 5.19
N PRO A 359 5.50 2.65 5.71
CA PRO A 359 6.50 3.45 6.40
C PRO A 359 6.90 2.80 7.72
N ALA A 360 8.20 2.81 8.04
CA ALA A 360 8.74 2.20 9.26
C ALA A 360 8.28 2.91 10.54
N ASN A 361 8.03 4.24 10.46
CA ASN A 361 7.66 5.06 11.60
C ASN A 361 6.81 6.28 11.16
N VAL A 362 6.22 6.96 12.15
CA VAL A 362 5.36 8.14 11.93
C VAL A 362 6.13 9.29 11.29
N GLN A 363 7.40 9.45 11.61
CA GLN A 363 8.26 10.50 11.05
C GLN A 363 8.38 10.36 9.53
N GLY A 364 8.74 9.16 9.04
CA GLY A 364 8.84 8.88 7.61
C GLY A 364 7.49 8.99 6.90
N CYS A 365 6.41 8.55 7.57
CA CYS A 365 5.05 8.70 7.05
C CYS A 365 4.70 10.19 6.88
N ALA A 366 4.88 11.01 7.92
CA ALA A 366 4.58 12.43 7.89
C ALA A 366 5.42 13.19 6.84
N GLN A 367 6.71 12.86 6.72
CA GLN A 367 7.58 13.45 5.70
C GLN A 367 7.08 13.15 4.28
N ARG A 368 6.67 11.92 4.01
CA ARG A 368 6.10 11.54 2.71
C ARG A 368 4.77 12.24 2.45
N MET A 369 3.97 12.45 3.50
CA MET A 369 2.67 13.12 3.43
C MET A 369 2.74 14.65 3.50
N ARG A 370 3.93 15.24 3.65
CA ARG A 370 4.10 16.69 3.82
C ARG A 370 3.32 17.52 2.80
N PRO A 371 3.29 17.21 1.48
CA PRO A 371 2.52 17.99 0.52
C PRO A 371 1.02 18.03 0.82
N LEU A 372 0.46 16.94 1.33
CA LEU A 372 -0.94 16.85 1.75
C LEU A 372 -1.18 17.66 3.04
N LEU A 373 -0.28 17.57 4.01
CA LEU A 373 -0.37 18.32 5.28
C LEU A 373 -0.19 19.83 5.05
N ASP A 374 0.67 20.23 4.13
CA ASP A 374 0.83 21.63 3.72
C ASP A 374 -0.47 22.16 3.07
N GLN A 375 -1.16 21.38 2.23
CA GLN A 375 -2.47 21.75 1.67
C GLN A 375 -3.53 21.96 2.76
N LEU A 376 -3.54 21.11 3.80
CA LEU A 376 -4.41 21.30 4.96
C LEU A 376 -4.12 22.61 5.67
N ALA A 377 -2.86 22.92 5.94
CA ALA A 377 -2.45 24.18 6.57
C ALA A 377 -2.79 25.40 5.69
N GLN A 378 -2.56 25.30 4.38
CA GLN A 378 -2.89 26.34 3.40
C GLN A 378 -4.39 26.63 3.33
N SER A 379 -5.25 25.62 3.54
CA SER A 379 -6.70 25.82 3.63
C SER A 379 -7.08 26.73 4.79
N GLY A 380 -6.26 26.79 5.84
CA GLY A 380 -6.45 27.69 6.99
C GLY A 380 -5.64 28.99 6.92
N GLY A 381 -4.90 29.24 5.81
CA GLY A 381 -4.16 30.48 5.57
C GLY A 381 -2.67 30.44 5.99
N MET A 382 -2.14 29.27 6.39
CA MET A 382 -0.71 29.09 6.65
C MET A 382 0.03 28.66 5.38
N ALA A 383 1.27 29.06 5.21
CA ALA A 383 2.05 28.71 4.02
C ALA A 383 2.42 27.22 3.97
N GLU A 384 2.62 26.61 5.12
CA GLU A 384 3.03 25.21 5.29
C GLU A 384 2.53 24.66 6.63
N SER A 385 2.61 23.33 6.81
CA SER A 385 2.25 22.66 8.06
C SER A 385 3.10 23.16 9.23
N VAL A 386 2.42 23.53 10.31
CA VAL A 386 3.06 23.98 11.57
C VAL A 386 3.51 22.82 12.46
N SER A 387 3.21 21.57 12.07
CA SER A 387 3.62 20.38 12.80
C SER A 387 5.04 19.92 12.49
N PHE A 388 5.75 20.60 11.57
CA PHE A 388 7.17 20.36 11.33
C PHE A 388 8.03 21.43 11.97
N ARG A 389 9.12 21.00 12.62
CA ARG A 389 10.16 21.89 13.11
C ARG A 389 11.05 22.37 11.95
N SER A 390 11.89 23.36 12.20
CA SER A 390 12.85 23.88 11.20
C SER A 390 13.86 22.83 10.72
N ASP A 391 14.13 21.80 11.52
CA ASP A 391 14.98 20.66 11.16
C ASP A 391 14.24 19.56 10.36
N GLY A 392 12.97 19.77 10.02
CA GLY A 392 12.12 18.82 9.32
C GLY A 392 11.52 17.74 10.22
N THR A 393 11.71 17.79 11.53
CA THR A 393 11.14 16.81 12.46
C THR A 393 9.63 17.05 12.65
N PHE A 394 8.81 16.02 12.43
CA PHE A 394 7.37 16.08 12.69
C PHE A 394 7.07 15.94 14.18
N VAL A 395 6.24 16.82 14.72
CA VAL A 395 5.90 16.85 16.16
C VAL A 395 4.77 15.88 16.45
N THR A 396 5.11 14.70 16.94
CA THR A 396 4.14 13.61 17.24
C THR A 396 3.31 13.83 18.52
N GLY A 397 3.58 14.88 19.32
CA GLY A 397 2.96 15.09 20.64
C GLY A 397 3.65 14.27 21.74
N ARG A 398 3.47 14.67 22.99
CA ARG A 398 3.84 13.88 24.18
C ARG A 398 2.77 12.85 24.52
#